data_512568df662647214e014d0e6c837349
#
_entry.id   512568df662647214e014d0e6c837349
#
_cell.length_a   1.000
_cell.length_b   1.000
_cell.length_c   1.000
_cell.angle_alpha   90.00
_cell.angle_beta   90.00
_cell.angle_gamma   90.00
#
_symmetry.space_group_name_H-M   'P 1'
#
loop_
_entity.id
_entity.type
_entity.pdbx_description
1 polymer ?
#
loop_
_entity_poly.entity_id
_entity_poly.type
_entity_poly.pdbx_seq_one_letter_code
_entity_poly.pdbx_strand_id
1 'polypeptide(L)'
;MQGMSLCSSEGNKLIEKIDKALETSRIMKDVECFSHLDRYTGSEDGEKAAERIAKRMEELGIPVEREIYQVYRSLPGEASIRIQGDSSEAIVPLTPYVYSGTAENLEAELVFDRISATGGCSQKEQRARMAEFAGKIVLTYENSFAFACEAKRAGVLGVITIWHADLAHHGTLGGVWGTPEPEDLACHYPRIPFVEITKSAGKELQKKLEEGPLTACLNVEMCQSIVSSTMPVARIQGRSDKYVLVSGHYDSWYEG
;
A
#
# COMPACT_ATOMS: atom_id res chain seq x y z
N MET A 1 12.53 16.88 38.67
CA MET A 1 12.76 17.84 37.57
C MET A 1 11.40 18.26 37.05
N GLN A 2 11.03 19.55 37.22
CA GLN A 2 9.83 20.12 36.64
C GLN A 2 10.02 20.13 35.12
N GLY A 3 9.15 19.44 34.38
CA GLY A 3 9.12 19.52 32.93
C GLY A 3 8.81 20.95 32.48
N MET A 4 9.57 21.48 31.53
CA MET A 4 9.36 22.78 30.95
C MET A 4 8.00 22.80 30.24
N SER A 5 7.06 23.62 30.70
CA SER A 5 5.77 23.77 30.02
C SER A 5 5.97 24.56 28.72
N LEU A 6 5.44 24.07 27.61
CA LEU A 6 5.45 24.79 26.32
C LEU A 6 4.74 26.17 26.42
N CYS A 7 3.86 26.35 27.39
CA CYS A 7 3.20 27.66 27.67
C CYS A 7 4.01 28.58 28.59
N SER A 8 5.23 28.20 28.98
CA SER A 8 6.13 29.06 29.74
C SER A 8 6.86 30.06 28.85
N SER A 9 7.40 31.13 29.40
CA SER A 9 8.22 32.09 28.64
C SER A 9 9.48 31.46 28.04
N GLU A 10 10.01 30.41 28.68
CA GLU A 10 11.14 29.62 28.17
C GLU A 10 10.70 28.68 27.01
N GLY A 11 9.50 28.09 27.11
CA GLY A 11 8.91 27.32 26.04
C GLY A 11 8.70 28.18 24.78
N ASN A 12 8.15 29.38 24.92
CA ASN A 12 7.97 30.30 23.79
C ASN A 12 9.31 30.67 23.12
N LYS A 13 10.36 30.95 23.91
CA LYS A 13 11.70 31.24 23.38
C LYS A 13 12.29 30.03 22.61
N LEU A 14 12.00 28.81 23.05
CA LEU A 14 12.44 27.61 22.34
C LEU A 14 11.70 27.48 21.01
N ILE A 15 10.37 27.68 20.99
CA ILE A 15 9.56 27.67 19.77
C ILE A 15 10.09 28.70 18.78
N GLU A 16 10.32 29.93 19.19
CA GLU A 16 10.90 30.99 18.34
C GLU A 16 12.27 30.60 17.74
N LYS A 17 13.11 29.90 18.52
CA LYS A 17 14.40 29.40 18.00
C LYS A 17 14.21 28.31 16.95
N ILE A 18 13.26 27.40 17.14
CA ILE A 18 12.94 26.34 16.18
C ILE A 18 12.40 27.00 14.90
N ASP A 19 11.45 27.92 15.00
CA ASP A 19 10.87 28.61 13.85
C ASP A 19 11.91 29.34 13.02
N LYS A 20 12.85 30.01 13.69
CA LYS A 20 13.98 30.72 13.03
C LYS A 20 14.98 29.77 12.37
N ALA A 21 15.07 28.52 12.83
CA ALA A 21 15.94 27.48 12.26
C ALA A 21 15.29 26.73 11.10
N LEU A 22 13.95 26.83 10.95
CA LEU A 22 13.22 26.23 9.85
C LEU A 22 13.36 27.07 8.59
N GLU A 23 13.91 26.47 7.56
CA GLU A 23 14.04 27.08 6.24
C GLU A 23 13.14 26.37 5.24
N THR A 24 11.96 26.95 4.99
CA THR A 24 10.98 26.38 4.05
C THR A 24 11.58 26.09 2.67
N SER A 25 12.45 26.96 2.17
CA SER A 25 13.10 26.77 0.88
C SER A 25 13.98 25.52 0.82
N ARG A 26 14.59 25.15 1.95
CA ARG A 26 15.41 23.95 2.07
C ARG A 26 14.55 22.69 2.15
N ILE A 27 13.46 22.75 2.93
CA ILE A 27 12.48 21.66 2.99
C ILE A 27 11.90 21.39 1.60
N MET A 28 11.51 22.43 0.87
CA MET A 28 10.98 22.30 -0.49
C MET A 28 11.99 21.70 -1.48
N LYS A 29 13.26 21.99 -1.37
CA LYS A 29 14.32 21.34 -2.18
C LYS A 29 14.43 19.84 -1.89
N ASP A 30 14.25 19.43 -0.63
CA ASP A 30 14.24 18.00 -0.29
C ASP A 30 12.99 17.32 -0.81
N VAL A 31 11.81 17.96 -0.71
CA VAL A 31 10.55 17.47 -1.31
C VAL A 31 10.69 17.32 -2.83
N GLU A 32 11.20 18.34 -3.53
CA GLU A 32 11.44 18.32 -4.97
C GLU A 32 12.39 17.18 -5.36
N CYS A 33 13.48 17.00 -4.62
CA CYS A 33 14.39 15.90 -4.87
C CYS A 33 13.72 14.53 -4.71
N PHE A 34 12.94 14.35 -3.66
CA PHE A 34 12.27 13.08 -3.41
C PHE A 34 11.10 12.82 -4.37
N SER A 35 10.45 13.86 -4.91
CA SER A 35 9.36 13.70 -5.88
C SER A 35 9.81 13.10 -7.22
N HIS A 36 11.11 13.11 -7.52
CA HIS A 36 11.68 12.50 -8.72
C HIS A 36 12.18 11.06 -8.50
N LEU A 37 11.99 10.50 -7.31
CA LEU A 37 12.45 9.16 -6.95
C LEU A 37 11.26 8.24 -6.74
N ASP A 38 11.32 7.08 -7.37
CA ASP A 38 10.40 5.96 -7.10
C ASP A 38 10.93 5.14 -5.91
N ARG A 39 10.52 5.55 -4.71
CA ARG A 39 11.11 5.11 -3.44
C ARG A 39 10.46 3.86 -2.85
N TYR A 40 10.18 2.86 -3.66
CA TYR A 40 9.78 1.56 -3.12
C TYR A 40 10.86 1.00 -2.19
N THR A 41 10.45 0.42 -1.09
CA THR A 41 11.36 -0.20 -0.12
C THR A 41 12.31 -1.19 -0.81
N GLY A 42 13.62 -1.00 -0.63
CA GLY A 42 14.66 -1.80 -1.26
C GLY A 42 14.82 -1.58 -2.77
N SER A 43 14.28 -0.49 -3.33
CA SER A 43 14.61 -0.02 -4.67
C SER A 43 15.91 0.77 -4.68
N GLU A 44 16.51 0.94 -5.85
CA GLU A 44 17.68 1.79 -6.00
C GLU A 44 17.40 3.25 -5.60
N ASP A 45 16.22 3.77 -5.93
CA ASP A 45 15.80 5.12 -5.57
C ASP A 45 15.46 5.25 -4.09
N GLY A 46 14.92 4.19 -3.47
CA GLY A 46 14.77 4.10 -2.02
C GLY A 46 16.13 4.21 -1.31
N GLU A 47 17.15 3.50 -1.79
CA GLU A 47 18.51 3.57 -1.24
C GLU A 47 19.16 4.96 -1.47
N LYS A 48 18.94 5.61 -2.61
CA LYS A 48 19.36 7.01 -2.86
C LYS A 48 18.71 7.98 -1.87
N ALA A 49 17.43 7.77 -1.56
CA ALA A 49 16.72 8.58 -0.58
C ALA A 49 17.28 8.38 0.85
N ALA A 50 17.51 7.12 1.25
CA ALA A 50 18.14 6.81 2.54
C ALA A 50 19.50 7.46 2.69
N GLU A 51 20.37 7.37 1.65
CA GLU A 51 21.69 7.97 1.67
C GLU A 51 21.64 9.51 1.69
N ARG A 52 20.68 10.13 0.99
CA ARG A 52 20.46 11.57 1.07
C ARG A 52 20.09 12.01 2.49
N ILE A 53 19.20 11.27 3.15
CA ILE A 53 18.80 11.55 4.55
C ILE A 53 20.02 11.41 5.48
N ALA A 54 20.79 10.34 5.34
CA ALA A 54 22.00 10.12 6.13
C ALA A 54 23.00 11.25 5.97
N LYS A 55 23.36 11.61 4.72
CA LYS A 55 24.26 12.73 4.43
C LYS A 55 23.77 14.05 5.01
N ARG A 56 22.47 14.29 4.93
CA ARG A 56 21.89 15.51 5.48
C ARG A 56 22.05 15.62 7.00
N MET A 57 21.90 14.51 7.72
CA MET A 57 22.16 14.46 9.16
C MET A 57 23.64 14.62 9.47
N GLU A 58 24.53 14.00 8.70
CA GLU A 58 25.99 14.13 8.83
C GLU A 58 26.47 15.57 8.60
N GLU A 59 25.89 16.29 7.62
CA GLU A 59 26.17 17.73 7.38
C GLU A 59 25.80 18.60 8.57
N LEU A 60 24.82 18.18 9.38
CA LEU A 60 24.44 18.83 10.63
C LEU A 60 25.32 18.42 11.82
N GLY A 61 26.36 17.60 11.57
CA GLY A 61 27.27 17.12 12.60
C GLY A 61 26.70 16.00 13.46
N ILE A 62 25.63 15.33 13.02
CA ILE A 62 24.98 14.24 13.76
C ILE A 62 25.54 12.92 13.23
N PRO A 63 26.11 12.04 14.06
CA PRO A 63 26.53 10.71 13.65
C PRO A 63 25.35 9.88 13.18
N VAL A 64 25.51 9.18 12.05
CA VAL A 64 24.47 8.35 11.46
C VAL A 64 24.96 6.93 11.28
N GLU A 65 24.19 5.98 11.76
CA GLU A 65 24.32 4.56 11.47
C GLU A 65 23.41 4.21 10.30
N ARG A 66 23.88 3.40 9.37
CA ARG A 66 23.10 2.85 8.24
C ARG A 66 22.79 1.40 8.57
N GLU A 67 21.65 1.19 9.20
CA GLU A 67 21.19 -0.15 9.53
C GLU A 67 20.61 -0.82 8.30
N ILE A 68 21.09 -2.01 7.94
CA ILE A 68 20.62 -2.80 6.81
C ILE A 68 19.72 -3.91 7.35
N TYR A 69 18.51 -4.02 6.82
CA TYR A 69 17.54 -5.04 7.19
C TYR A 69 16.94 -5.69 5.95
N GLN A 70 16.40 -6.89 6.13
CA GLN A 70 15.73 -7.65 5.09
C GLN A 70 14.23 -7.35 5.13
N VAL A 71 13.62 -7.16 3.96
CA VAL A 71 12.17 -7.00 3.84
C VAL A 71 11.63 -7.89 2.74
N TYR A 72 10.44 -8.43 2.96
CA TYR A 72 9.66 -9.06 1.91
C TYR A 72 8.92 -7.99 1.12
N ARG A 73 9.36 -7.81 -0.12
CA ARG A 73 8.82 -6.82 -1.05
C ARG A 73 7.90 -7.48 -2.06
N SER A 74 6.78 -6.83 -2.35
CA SER A 74 5.85 -7.21 -3.40
C SER A 74 5.64 -6.02 -4.33
N LEU A 75 6.08 -6.12 -5.57
CA LEU A 75 5.87 -5.10 -6.59
C LEU A 75 4.76 -5.54 -7.53
N PRO A 76 3.77 -4.68 -7.80
CA PRO A 76 2.78 -4.89 -8.85
C PRO A 76 3.46 -4.95 -10.21
N GLY A 77 3.10 -5.95 -11.01
CA GLY A 77 3.40 -6.05 -12.43
C GLY A 77 2.20 -5.63 -13.27
N GLU A 78 2.13 -6.17 -14.48
CA GLU A 78 1.00 -5.94 -15.36
C GLU A 78 -0.25 -6.70 -14.90
N ALA A 79 -1.42 -6.12 -15.16
CA ALA A 79 -2.69 -6.80 -14.97
C ALA A 79 -3.65 -6.47 -16.11
N SER A 80 -4.51 -7.42 -16.42
CA SER A 80 -5.55 -7.24 -17.44
C SER A 80 -6.82 -8.02 -17.08
N ILE A 81 -7.96 -7.49 -17.50
CA ILE A 81 -9.24 -8.17 -17.44
C ILE A 81 -9.89 -8.13 -18.83
N ARG A 82 -10.42 -9.25 -19.28
CA ARG A 82 -11.22 -9.36 -20.49
C ARG A 82 -12.58 -9.96 -20.13
N ILE A 83 -13.62 -9.42 -20.72
CA ILE A 83 -14.98 -9.95 -20.58
C ILE A 83 -15.28 -10.80 -21.80
N GLN A 84 -15.73 -12.03 -21.60
CA GLN A 84 -16.05 -12.96 -22.67
C GLN A 84 -17.22 -12.46 -23.53
N GLY A 85 -17.05 -12.48 -24.86
CA GLY A 85 -18.08 -11.99 -25.80
C GLY A 85 -18.06 -10.48 -26.03
N ASP A 86 -17.21 -9.75 -25.33
CA ASP A 86 -16.96 -8.33 -25.57
C ASP A 86 -15.71 -8.18 -26.46
N SER A 87 -15.86 -7.51 -27.59
CA SER A 87 -14.74 -7.17 -28.48
C SER A 87 -13.94 -5.97 -27.99
N SER A 88 -14.35 -5.35 -26.88
CA SER A 88 -13.65 -4.24 -26.26
C SER A 88 -12.32 -4.72 -25.65
N GLU A 89 -11.32 -3.85 -25.74
CA GLU A 89 -10.02 -4.07 -25.12
C GLU A 89 -10.12 -4.21 -23.60
N ALA A 90 -9.07 -4.74 -22.99
CA ALA A 90 -8.97 -4.88 -21.56
C ALA A 90 -9.33 -3.58 -20.81
N ILE A 91 -10.04 -3.69 -19.70
CA ILE A 91 -10.43 -2.54 -18.89
C ILE A 91 -9.16 -1.93 -18.26
N VAL A 92 -8.88 -0.68 -18.58
CA VAL A 92 -7.73 0.08 -18.07
C VAL A 92 -8.22 1.40 -17.47
N PRO A 93 -7.56 1.90 -16.41
CA PRO A 93 -6.42 1.34 -15.69
C PRO A 93 -6.84 0.24 -14.72
N LEU A 94 -6.03 -0.79 -14.64
CA LEU A 94 -6.16 -1.92 -13.74
C LEU A 94 -4.87 -2.06 -12.95
N THR A 95 -4.94 -1.99 -11.62
CA THR A 95 -3.76 -1.97 -10.76
C THR A 95 -3.80 -3.13 -9.77
N PRO A 96 -2.81 -4.03 -9.77
CA PRO A 96 -2.70 -5.02 -8.72
C PRO A 96 -2.44 -4.38 -7.35
N TYR A 97 -3.05 -4.93 -6.31
CA TYR A 97 -2.71 -4.58 -4.95
C TYR A 97 -1.34 -5.16 -4.57
N VAL A 98 -0.55 -4.41 -3.85
CA VAL A 98 0.68 -4.93 -3.26
C VAL A 98 0.33 -6.10 -2.35
N TYR A 99 1.07 -7.21 -2.47
CA TYR A 99 0.79 -8.53 -1.88
C TYR A 99 -0.44 -9.26 -2.46
N SER A 100 -0.91 -8.86 -3.62
CA SER A 100 -1.85 -9.66 -4.40
C SER A 100 -1.27 -11.03 -4.75
N GLY A 101 -2.12 -12.01 -5.00
CA GLY A 101 -1.74 -13.23 -5.71
C GLY A 101 -1.59 -12.98 -7.21
N THR A 102 -0.94 -13.92 -7.89
CA THR A 102 -0.84 -13.96 -9.36
C THR A 102 -2.01 -14.70 -9.97
N ALA A 103 -2.32 -14.38 -11.21
CA ALA A 103 -3.28 -15.11 -12.03
C ALA A 103 -2.81 -15.15 -13.48
N GLU A 104 -2.96 -16.30 -14.13
CA GLU A 104 -2.69 -16.47 -15.55
C GLU A 104 -3.95 -17.07 -16.20
N ASN A 105 -4.58 -16.29 -17.08
CA ASN A 105 -5.82 -16.68 -17.77
C ASN A 105 -6.89 -17.26 -16.84
N LEU A 106 -7.09 -16.65 -15.68
CA LEU A 106 -8.08 -17.06 -14.70
C LEU A 106 -9.47 -16.70 -15.18
N GLU A 107 -10.18 -17.70 -15.70
CA GLU A 107 -11.55 -17.55 -16.18
C GLU A 107 -12.56 -17.97 -15.12
N ALA A 108 -13.54 -17.10 -14.84
CA ALA A 108 -14.65 -17.40 -13.95
C ALA A 108 -15.82 -16.43 -14.18
N GLU A 109 -16.99 -16.82 -13.65
CA GLU A 109 -18.15 -15.95 -13.57
C GLU A 109 -17.78 -14.69 -12.76
N LEU A 110 -18.10 -13.51 -13.31
CA LEU A 110 -17.98 -12.24 -12.61
C LEU A 110 -19.29 -11.92 -11.89
N VAL A 111 -19.21 -11.66 -10.60
CA VAL A 111 -20.37 -11.30 -9.78
C VAL A 111 -20.14 -9.99 -9.05
N PHE A 112 -21.19 -9.19 -8.86
CA PHE A 112 -21.08 -7.94 -8.11
C PHE A 112 -21.58 -8.12 -6.66
N ASP A 113 -20.71 -7.77 -5.73
CA ASP A 113 -21.04 -7.67 -4.31
C ASP A 113 -21.86 -6.41 -4.02
N ARG A 114 -23.17 -6.51 -4.14
CA ARG A 114 -24.10 -5.39 -3.97
C ARG A 114 -24.10 -4.80 -2.55
N ILE A 115 -23.77 -5.60 -1.54
CA ILE A 115 -23.78 -5.15 -0.13
C ILE A 115 -22.59 -4.22 0.13
N SER A 116 -21.47 -4.41 -0.54
CA SER A 116 -20.32 -3.52 -0.42
C SER A 116 -20.65 -2.07 -0.81
N ALA A 117 -21.64 -1.87 -1.69
CA ALA A 117 -22.10 -0.55 -2.10
C ALA A 117 -22.97 0.17 -1.05
N THR A 118 -23.47 -0.54 -0.03
CA THR A 118 -24.43 0.00 0.95
C THR A 118 -23.82 0.36 2.31
N GLY A 119 -22.51 0.17 2.48
CA GLY A 119 -21.78 0.70 3.64
C GLY A 119 -21.75 -0.18 4.88
N GLY A 120 -21.83 -1.50 4.73
CA GLY A 120 -21.43 -2.41 5.78
C GLY A 120 -22.45 -3.47 6.18
N CYS A 121 -21.93 -4.60 6.61
CA CYS A 121 -22.67 -5.70 7.20
C CYS A 121 -21.87 -6.27 8.38
N SER A 122 -22.53 -7.08 9.23
CA SER A 122 -21.82 -7.80 10.29
C SER A 122 -20.84 -8.83 9.69
N GLN A 123 -19.82 -9.21 10.45
CA GLN A 123 -18.86 -10.26 10.03
C GLN A 123 -19.56 -11.58 9.68
N LYS A 124 -20.65 -11.91 10.37
CA LYS A 124 -21.43 -13.13 10.10
C LYS A 124 -22.11 -13.07 8.74
N GLU A 125 -22.71 -11.93 8.40
CA GLU A 125 -23.33 -11.70 7.10
C GLU A 125 -22.30 -11.67 6.00
N GLN A 126 -21.14 -11.08 6.24
CA GLN A 126 -20.02 -11.08 5.30
C GLN A 126 -19.54 -12.49 4.97
N ARG A 127 -19.37 -13.36 5.98
CA ARG A 127 -18.97 -14.76 5.78
C ARG A 127 -20.03 -15.58 5.02
N ALA A 128 -21.29 -15.39 5.34
CA ALA A 128 -22.39 -16.09 4.64
C ALA A 128 -22.41 -15.70 3.15
N ARG A 129 -22.30 -14.40 2.87
CA ARG A 129 -22.24 -13.86 1.52
C ARG A 129 -21.02 -14.35 0.73
N MET A 130 -19.85 -14.40 1.37
CA MET A 130 -18.64 -14.89 0.73
C MET A 130 -18.75 -16.33 0.22
N ALA A 131 -19.50 -17.18 0.92
CA ALA A 131 -19.74 -18.56 0.49
C ALA A 131 -20.49 -18.64 -0.86
N GLU A 132 -21.32 -17.65 -1.20
CA GLU A 132 -22.03 -17.56 -2.47
C GLU A 132 -21.11 -17.18 -3.63
N PHE A 133 -19.95 -16.63 -3.33
CA PHE A 133 -18.95 -16.21 -4.30
C PHE A 133 -17.84 -17.25 -4.55
N ALA A 134 -17.93 -18.41 -3.93
CA ALA A 134 -16.97 -19.50 -4.16
C ALA A 134 -16.89 -19.87 -5.66
N GLY A 135 -15.66 -20.00 -6.16
CA GLY A 135 -15.41 -20.30 -7.57
C GLY A 135 -15.63 -19.14 -8.55
N LYS A 136 -15.82 -17.92 -8.06
CA LYS A 136 -16.12 -16.74 -8.88
C LYS A 136 -15.06 -15.67 -8.74
N ILE A 137 -15.09 -14.70 -9.66
CA ILE A 137 -14.40 -13.39 -9.54
C ILE A 137 -15.42 -12.39 -9.00
N VAL A 138 -15.03 -11.65 -7.96
CA VAL A 138 -15.94 -10.72 -7.25
C VAL A 138 -15.58 -9.28 -7.56
N LEU A 139 -16.53 -8.53 -8.11
CA LEU A 139 -16.50 -7.08 -8.21
C LEU A 139 -17.07 -6.48 -6.92
N THR A 140 -16.36 -5.58 -6.26
CA THR A 140 -16.73 -5.08 -4.93
C THR A 140 -16.21 -3.66 -4.68
N TYR A 141 -16.71 -3.00 -3.64
CA TYR A 141 -16.12 -1.77 -3.08
C TYR A 141 -15.24 -2.06 -1.85
N GLU A 142 -15.18 -3.32 -1.41
CA GLU A 142 -14.31 -3.72 -0.31
C GLU A 142 -12.85 -3.84 -0.77
N ASN A 143 -11.95 -3.30 0.03
CA ASN A 143 -10.53 -3.23 -0.30
C ASN A 143 -9.60 -3.58 0.88
N SER A 144 -10.15 -4.17 1.93
CA SER A 144 -9.37 -4.47 3.13
C SER A 144 -8.67 -5.82 3.07
N PHE A 145 -7.56 -5.92 3.81
CA PHE A 145 -6.85 -7.18 4.04
C PHE A 145 -7.78 -8.26 4.64
N ALA A 146 -8.64 -7.88 5.59
CA ALA A 146 -9.59 -8.81 6.21
C ALA A 146 -10.57 -9.38 5.18
N PHE A 147 -11.07 -8.55 4.27
CA PHE A 147 -11.94 -9.00 3.18
C PHE A 147 -11.20 -9.99 2.25
N ALA A 148 -9.97 -9.69 1.86
CA ALA A 148 -9.17 -10.57 1.01
C ALA A 148 -8.94 -11.95 1.66
N CYS A 149 -8.68 -11.98 2.98
CA CYS A 149 -8.55 -13.22 3.74
C CYS A 149 -9.84 -14.04 3.76
N GLU A 150 -11.00 -13.39 4.01
CA GLU A 150 -12.30 -14.08 4.01
C GLU A 150 -12.67 -14.56 2.59
N ALA A 151 -12.42 -13.76 1.55
CA ALA A 151 -12.62 -14.15 0.16
C ALA A 151 -11.80 -15.40 -0.20
N LYS A 152 -10.53 -15.42 0.17
CA LYS A 152 -9.65 -16.58 -0.04
C LYS A 152 -10.16 -17.83 0.68
N ARG A 153 -10.56 -17.71 1.95
CA ARG A 153 -11.11 -18.83 2.74
C ARG A 153 -12.40 -19.39 2.15
N ALA A 154 -13.23 -18.50 1.58
CA ALA A 154 -14.48 -18.89 0.94
C ALA A 154 -14.31 -19.52 -0.44
N GLY A 155 -13.09 -19.56 -0.99
CA GLY A 155 -12.82 -20.10 -2.31
C GLY A 155 -13.13 -19.13 -3.46
N VAL A 156 -13.19 -17.84 -3.21
CA VAL A 156 -13.23 -16.81 -4.24
C VAL A 156 -11.93 -16.89 -5.05
N LEU A 157 -12.03 -16.82 -6.37
CA LEU A 157 -10.90 -17.00 -7.27
C LEU A 157 -10.10 -15.70 -7.51
N GLY A 158 -10.79 -14.57 -7.53
CA GLY A 158 -10.18 -13.25 -7.70
C GLY A 158 -11.11 -12.13 -7.24
N VAL A 159 -10.53 -11.00 -6.92
CA VAL A 159 -11.25 -9.80 -6.46
C VAL A 159 -10.88 -8.61 -7.33
N ILE A 160 -11.89 -7.89 -7.77
CA ILE A 160 -11.77 -6.62 -8.48
C ILE A 160 -12.43 -5.57 -7.60
N THR A 161 -11.63 -4.69 -6.99
CA THR A 161 -12.19 -3.60 -6.19
C THR A 161 -12.37 -2.34 -7.02
N ILE A 162 -13.44 -1.60 -6.74
CA ILE A 162 -13.76 -0.34 -7.39
C ILE A 162 -13.26 0.80 -6.50
N TRP A 163 -12.31 1.58 -7.02
CA TRP A 163 -11.85 2.77 -6.32
C TRP A 163 -12.89 3.89 -6.35
N HIS A 164 -12.82 4.80 -5.40
CA HIS A 164 -13.80 5.89 -5.29
C HIS A 164 -13.58 7.05 -6.28
N ALA A 165 -12.45 7.04 -7.02
CA ALA A 165 -12.05 8.07 -7.97
C ALA A 165 -11.64 7.47 -9.32
N ASP A 166 -11.43 8.32 -10.32
CA ASP A 166 -10.95 7.93 -11.65
C ASP A 166 -9.44 8.14 -11.82
N LEU A 167 -8.72 7.99 -10.72
CA LEU A 167 -7.26 7.99 -10.69
C LEU A 167 -6.78 6.60 -10.31
N ALA A 168 -5.65 6.18 -10.90
CA ALA A 168 -4.97 4.96 -10.46
C ALA A 168 -4.55 5.10 -9.01
N HIS A 169 -4.76 4.05 -8.25
CA HIS A 169 -4.36 3.97 -6.85
C HIS A 169 -3.70 2.61 -6.62
N HIS A 170 -2.72 2.54 -5.73
CA HIS A 170 -2.13 1.28 -5.31
C HIS A 170 -2.54 0.95 -3.89
N GLY A 171 -3.46 0.00 -3.77
CA GLY A 171 -3.80 -0.57 -2.48
C GLY A 171 -2.78 -1.60 -2.01
N THR A 172 -2.87 -1.99 -0.76
CA THR A 172 -2.04 -3.04 -0.17
C THR A 172 -2.86 -4.05 0.61
N LEU A 173 -2.50 -5.32 0.48
CA LEU A 173 -2.99 -6.42 1.32
C LEU A 173 -1.98 -6.78 2.42
N GLY A 174 -1.06 -5.88 2.72
CA GLY A 174 -0.09 -6.05 3.80
C GLY A 174 -0.75 -5.93 5.16
N GLY A 175 -0.77 -7.02 5.92
CA GLY A 175 -1.25 -7.05 7.31
C GLY A 175 -0.13 -7.38 8.31
N VAL A 176 1.10 -7.48 7.85
CA VAL A 176 2.25 -7.92 8.65
C VAL A 176 3.22 -6.77 8.83
N TRP A 177 3.67 -6.56 10.05
CA TRP A 177 4.74 -5.63 10.40
C TRP A 177 6.04 -6.38 10.58
N GLY A 178 7.09 -5.93 9.91
CA GLY A 178 8.39 -6.57 9.88
C GLY A 178 8.56 -7.52 8.71
N THR A 179 9.69 -8.24 8.68
CA THR A 179 9.97 -9.26 7.66
C THR A 179 9.40 -10.59 8.11
N PRO A 180 8.39 -11.14 7.43
CA PRO A 180 7.90 -12.47 7.77
C PRO A 180 8.93 -13.52 7.37
N GLU A 181 9.05 -14.57 8.17
CA GLU A 181 9.82 -15.75 7.79
C GLU A 181 9.15 -16.46 6.60
N PRO A 182 9.91 -17.20 5.76
CA PRO A 182 9.35 -17.87 4.60
C PRO A 182 8.15 -18.78 4.91
N GLU A 183 8.16 -19.42 6.07
CA GLU A 183 7.10 -20.30 6.57
C GLU A 183 5.82 -19.51 6.89
N ASP A 184 5.97 -18.27 7.32
CA ASP A 184 4.85 -17.41 7.71
C ASP A 184 4.17 -16.74 6.52
N LEU A 185 4.86 -16.60 5.37
CA LEU A 185 4.32 -15.94 4.18
C LEU A 185 2.98 -16.54 3.72
N ALA A 186 2.85 -17.87 3.81
CA ALA A 186 1.62 -18.56 3.42
C ALA A 186 0.44 -18.27 4.36
N CYS A 187 0.73 -17.97 5.63
CA CYS A 187 -0.27 -17.72 6.66
C CYS A 187 -0.69 -16.25 6.73
N HIS A 188 0.23 -15.33 6.40
CA HIS A 188 0.04 -13.90 6.59
C HIS A 188 -0.50 -13.16 5.37
N TYR A 189 -0.39 -13.74 4.17
CA TYR A 189 -0.89 -13.13 2.94
C TYR A 189 -1.97 -14.00 2.30
N PRO A 190 -3.11 -13.42 1.91
CA PRO A 190 -4.22 -14.19 1.34
C PRO A 190 -3.86 -14.81 -0.01
N ARG A 191 -2.88 -14.26 -0.74
CA ARG A 191 -2.44 -14.75 -2.06
C ARG A 191 -3.61 -15.00 -3.02
N ILE A 192 -4.63 -14.16 -2.95
CA ILE A 192 -5.71 -14.10 -3.91
C ILE A 192 -5.39 -13.02 -4.93
N PRO A 193 -5.62 -13.24 -6.24
CA PRO A 193 -5.55 -12.17 -7.22
C PRO A 193 -6.49 -11.03 -6.80
N PHE A 194 -5.94 -9.85 -6.57
CA PHE A 194 -6.66 -8.70 -6.07
C PHE A 194 -6.21 -7.45 -6.82
N VAL A 195 -7.12 -6.88 -7.58
CA VAL A 195 -6.85 -5.75 -8.45
C VAL A 195 -7.84 -4.62 -8.21
N GLU A 196 -7.44 -3.42 -8.56
CA GLU A 196 -8.27 -2.23 -8.48
C GLU A 196 -8.59 -1.68 -9.87
N ILE A 197 -9.80 -1.19 -10.02
CA ILE A 197 -10.24 -0.44 -11.20
C ILE A 197 -10.78 0.92 -10.78
N THR A 198 -10.81 1.85 -11.73
CA THR A 198 -11.38 3.18 -11.51
C THR A 198 -12.89 3.12 -11.27
N LYS A 199 -13.42 4.20 -10.71
CA LYS A 199 -14.86 4.34 -10.46
C LYS A 199 -15.69 4.23 -11.74
N SER A 200 -15.25 4.85 -12.83
CA SER A 200 -15.94 4.80 -14.12
C SER A 200 -15.97 3.38 -14.70
N ALA A 201 -14.82 2.68 -14.70
CA ALA A 201 -14.72 1.29 -15.17
C ALA A 201 -15.59 0.35 -14.31
N GLY A 202 -15.62 0.57 -13.00
CA GLY A 202 -16.48 -0.19 -12.10
C GLY A 202 -17.97 -0.03 -12.38
N LYS A 203 -18.42 1.18 -12.65
CA LYS A 203 -19.81 1.46 -13.04
C LYS A 203 -20.17 0.82 -14.38
N GLU A 204 -19.27 0.82 -15.34
CA GLU A 204 -19.47 0.17 -16.64
C GLU A 204 -19.65 -1.34 -16.46
N LEU A 205 -18.79 -2.00 -15.67
CA LEU A 205 -18.94 -3.43 -15.36
C LEU A 205 -20.24 -3.73 -14.62
N GLN A 206 -20.65 -2.91 -13.66
CA GLN A 206 -21.93 -3.06 -12.96
C GLN A 206 -23.10 -3.02 -13.94
N LYS A 207 -23.09 -2.06 -14.87
CA LYS A 207 -24.14 -1.93 -15.89
C LYS A 207 -24.19 -3.18 -16.79
N LYS A 208 -23.05 -3.68 -17.25
CA LYS A 208 -22.98 -4.92 -18.05
C LYS A 208 -23.52 -6.13 -17.25
N LEU A 209 -23.24 -6.22 -15.96
CA LEU A 209 -23.78 -7.27 -15.09
C LEU A 209 -25.30 -7.18 -14.88
N GLU A 210 -25.91 -6.01 -15.03
CA GLU A 210 -27.38 -5.83 -15.04
C GLU A 210 -28.02 -6.35 -16.33
N GLU A 211 -27.28 -6.37 -17.43
CA GLU A 211 -27.74 -6.85 -18.74
C GLU A 211 -27.67 -8.39 -18.85
N GLY A 212 -26.87 -9.04 -18.01
CA GLY A 212 -26.74 -10.50 -17.96
C GLY A 212 -25.48 -11.02 -17.28
N PRO A 213 -25.34 -12.34 -17.13
CA PRO A 213 -24.17 -12.95 -16.53
C PRO A 213 -22.92 -12.71 -17.40
N LEU A 214 -21.79 -12.43 -16.77
CA LEU A 214 -20.52 -12.20 -17.42
C LEU A 214 -19.48 -13.24 -16.97
N THR A 215 -18.63 -13.67 -17.89
CA THR A 215 -17.40 -14.40 -17.60
C THR A 215 -16.22 -13.45 -17.80
N ALA A 216 -15.37 -13.34 -16.79
CA ALA A 216 -14.14 -12.56 -16.85
C ALA A 216 -12.91 -13.47 -16.92
N CYS A 217 -11.90 -13.04 -17.68
CA CYS A 217 -10.58 -13.63 -17.72
C CYS A 217 -9.60 -12.61 -17.12
N LEU A 218 -9.02 -12.94 -15.98
CA LEU A 218 -8.14 -12.08 -15.19
C LEU A 218 -6.68 -12.55 -15.30
N ASN A 219 -5.78 -11.63 -15.60
CA ASN A 219 -4.33 -11.82 -15.49
C ASN A 219 -3.77 -10.84 -14.49
N VAL A 220 -2.85 -11.29 -13.64
CA VAL A 220 -2.19 -10.49 -12.61
C VAL A 220 -0.75 -10.97 -12.45
N GLU A 221 0.18 -10.06 -12.68
CA GLU A 221 1.61 -10.30 -12.46
C GLU A 221 2.07 -9.61 -11.20
N MET A 222 2.89 -10.30 -10.41
CA MET A 222 3.50 -9.78 -9.18
C MET A 222 4.97 -10.19 -9.13
N CYS A 223 5.85 -9.26 -8.78
CA CYS A 223 7.23 -9.56 -8.45
C CYS A 223 7.43 -9.53 -6.94
N GLN A 224 7.63 -10.69 -6.33
CA GLN A 224 7.78 -10.83 -4.88
C GLN A 224 9.17 -11.37 -4.54
N SER A 225 9.88 -10.70 -3.65
CA SER A 225 11.26 -11.05 -3.30
C SER A 225 11.63 -10.53 -1.90
N ILE A 226 12.63 -11.16 -1.28
CA ILE A 226 13.29 -10.62 -0.10
C ILE A 226 14.42 -9.71 -0.60
N VAL A 227 14.44 -8.48 -0.15
CA VAL A 227 15.43 -7.47 -0.52
C VAL A 227 16.02 -6.82 0.72
N SER A 228 17.23 -6.25 0.58
CA SER A 228 17.82 -5.42 1.62
C SER A 228 17.33 -3.98 1.49
N SER A 229 17.15 -3.30 2.61
CA SER A 229 16.87 -1.88 2.64
C SER A 229 17.64 -1.22 3.78
N THR A 230 18.00 0.04 3.60
CA THR A 230 18.82 0.80 4.55
C THR A 230 17.94 1.73 5.39
N MET A 231 18.11 1.69 6.71
CA MET A 231 17.47 2.62 7.64
C MET A 231 18.50 3.56 8.24
N PRO A 232 18.51 4.84 7.89
CA PRO A 232 19.37 5.83 8.55
C PRO A 232 18.92 6.06 9.98
N VAL A 233 19.80 5.82 10.94
CA VAL A 233 19.56 6.03 12.36
C VAL A 233 20.55 7.04 12.91
N ALA A 234 20.04 8.15 13.43
CA ALA A 234 20.84 9.21 14.04
C ALA A 234 20.56 9.31 15.53
N ARG A 235 21.60 9.52 16.33
CA ARG A 235 21.47 9.67 17.79
C ARG A 235 22.14 10.94 18.26
N ILE A 236 21.40 11.72 19.04
CA ILE A 236 21.91 12.90 19.73
C ILE A 236 21.90 12.58 21.23
N GLN A 237 23.07 12.57 21.86
CA GLN A 237 23.21 12.25 23.28
C GLN A 237 22.53 13.32 24.14
N GLY A 238 21.60 12.91 24.96
CA GLY A 238 20.91 13.74 25.94
C GLY A 238 21.61 13.72 27.33
N ARG A 239 20.90 14.26 28.32
CA ARG A 239 21.38 14.35 29.72
C ARG A 239 20.95 13.16 30.59
N SER A 240 20.18 12.24 30.07
CA SER A 240 19.62 11.09 30.80
C SER A 240 19.47 9.90 29.87
N ASP A 241 19.17 8.73 30.44
CA ASP A 241 18.89 7.48 29.70
C ASP A 241 17.51 7.48 29.02
N LYS A 242 16.70 8.51 29.25
CA LYS A 242 15.44 8.68 28.55
C LYS A 242 15.69 9.26 27.16
N TYR A 243 14.94 8.77 26.18
CA TYR A 243 15.03 9.27 24.81
C TYR A 243 13.66 9.71 24.26
N VAL A 244 13.70 10.54 23.27
CA VAL A 244 12.57 10.87 22.40
C VAL A 244 12.89 10.27 21.04
N LEU A 245 12.02 9.39 20.57
CA LEU A 245 12.12 8.84 19.22
C LEU A 245 11.36 9.73 18.25
N VAL A 246 12.05 10.16 17.19
CA VAL A 246 11.45 10.81 16.02
C VAL A 246 11.63 9.88 14.85
N SER A 247 10.54 9.47 14.23
CA SER A 247 10.56 8.56 13.09
C SER A 247 9.67 9.06 11.97
N GLY A 248 10.01 8.69 10.75
CA GLY A 248 9.23 8.98 9.55
C GLY A 248 9.63 8.00 8.46
N HIS A 249 8.68 7.59 7.62
CA HIS A 249 8.98 6.77 6.46
C HIS A 249 9.54 7.65 5.33
N TYR A 250 10.44 7.10 4.52
CA TYR A 250 11.02 7.75 3.35
C TYR A 250 10.67 7.05 2.03
N ASP A 251 10.05 5.90 2.12
CA ASP A 251 9.50 5.20 0.98
C ASP A 251 8.23 5.89 0.45
N SER A 252 7.91 5.67 -0.80
CA SER A 252 6.71 6.19 -1.45
C SER A 252 6.06 5.13 -2.32
N TRP A 253 4.80 5.40 -2.63
CA TRP A 253 4.05 4.72 -3.66
C TRP A 253 4.21 5.53 -4.94
N TYR A 254 4.68 4.96 -6.02
CA TYR A 254 4.87 5.68 -7.28
C TYR A 254 5.74 6.94 -7.18
N GLU A 255 5.61 7.78 -8.19
CA GLU A 255 6.10 9.14 -8.25
C GLU A 255 5.57 9.89 -7.03
N GLY A 256 6.43 10.03 -6.05
CA GLY A 256 6.09 10.43 -4.71
C GLY A 256 5.93 11.90 -4.44
#